data_96c4c3a78b87137f07acb12a49339d5d
#
_entry.id   96c4c3a78b87137f07acb12a49339d5d
#
_cell.length_a   1.000
_cell.length_b   1.000
_cell.length_c   1.000
_cell.angle_alpha   90.00
_cell.angle_beta   90.00
_cell.angle_gamma   90.00
#
_symmetry.space_group_name_H-M   'P 1'
#
loop_
_entity.id
_entity.type
_entity.pdbx_description
1 polymer ?
#
loop_
_entity_poly.entity_id
_entity_poly.type
_entity_poly.pdbx_seq_one_letter_code
_entity_poly.pdbx_strand_id
1 'polypeptide(L)'
;MSSSLSKFVPDLSKTEDCIVKKSKRLFSFDRYEYINSKNLIVREDEFCYEGNEEIILSTRLYKYDNENFYCKHIYYFFGTSTPSIIQYKQNNNCVHNPFGPALLEFDEHGALRKCSYFINNLYHRLDGPAIEWYKDDRLIDCSYYINGKKIKDEFVIAIIDVSKDDE
;
A
#
# COMPACT_ATOMS: atom_id res chain seq x y z
N MET A 1 9.79 9.32 13.83
CA MET A 1 8.41 9.27 13.30
C MET A 1 8.08 7.87 12.76
N SER A 2 8.14 6.82 13.58
CA SER A 2 8.00 5.42 13.11
C SER A 2 6.79 4.67 13.69
N SER A 3 5.84 5.33 14.36
CA SER A 3 4.83 4.64 15.17
C SER A 3 3.43 4.49 14.57
N SER A 4 3.12 5.13 13.42
CA SER A 4 1.76 5.05 12.85
C SER A 4 1.58 3.97 11.77
N LEU A 5 2.65 3.54 11.10
CA LEU A 5 2.59 2.49 10.09
C LEU A 5 2.35 1.09 10.67
N SER A 6 2.70 0.87 11.93
CA SER A 6 2.54 -0.45 12.59
C SER A 6 1.08 -0.83 12.85
N LYS A 7 0.13 0.11 12.84
CA LYS A 7 -1.29 -0.18 13.10
C LYS A 7 -2.01 -0.89 11.94
N PHE A 8 -1.46 -0.84 10.73
CA PHE A 8 -2.03 -1.44 9.53
C PHE A 8 -1.37 -2.73 9.06
N VAL A 9 -0.26 -3.12 9.66
CA VAL A 9 0.39 -4.39 9.33
C VAL A 9 -0.31 -5.46 10.16
N PRO A 10 -1.06 -6.40 9.55
CA PRO A 10 -1.44 -7.61 10.27
C PRO A 10 -0.16 -8.27 10.74
N ASP A 11 -0.10 -8.64 12.01
CA ASP A 11 1.00 -9.42 12.56
C ASP A 11 1.03 -10.78 11.83
N LEU A 12 1.95 -10.91 10.88
CA LEU A 12 2.11 -12.10 10.04
C LEU A 12 2.70 -13.29 10.81
N SER A 13 3.14 -13.09 12.05
CA SER A 13 3.65 -14.19 12.92
C SER A 13 2.56 -15.17 13.35
N LYS A 14 1.28 -14.85 13.13
CA LYS A 14 0.12 -15.66 13.52
C LYS A 14 -0.56 -16.42 12.38
N THR A 15 0.17 -16.81 11.34
CA THR A 15 -0.36 -17.68 10.28
C THR A 15 -0.43 -19.16 10.68
N GLU A 16 -0.08 -19.52 11.92
CA GLU A 16 0.00 -20.92 12.38
C GLU A 16 -1.35 -21.65 12.35
N ASP A 17 -2.49 -20.94 12.35
CA ASP A 17 -3.83 -21.51 12.32
C ASP A 17 -4.56 -21.37 10.97
N CYS A 18 -3.86 -21.08 9.88
CA CYS A 18 -4.48 -20.90 8.58
C CYS A 18 -4.48 -22.17 7.73
N ILE A 19 -5.60 -22.45 7.09
CA ILE A 19 -5.68 -23.46 6.01
C ILE A 19 -5.13 -22.80 4.74
N VAL A 20 -4.17 -23.47 4.09
CA VAL A 20 -3.61 -23.00 2.82
C VAL A 20 -4.27 -23.74 1.67
N LYS A 21 -4.89 -23.02 0.75
CA LYS A 21 -5.43 -23.55 -0.51
C LYS A 21 -4.59 -23.08 -1.68
N LYS A 22 -4.16 -24.03 -2.51
CA LYS A 22 -3.48 -23.74 -3.78
C LYS A 22 -4.51 -23.78 -4.92
N SER A 23 -4.58 -22.73 -5.73
CA SER A 23 -5.35 -22.68 -6.96
C SER A 23 -4.47 -22.35 -8.15
N LYS A 24 -4.61 -23.12 -9.26
CA LYS A 24 -3.96 -22.78 -10.53
C LYS A 24 -4.85 -21.81 -11.30
N ARG A 25 -4.26 -20.69 -11.76
CA ARG A 25 -4.91 -19.83 -12.74
C ARG A 25 -4.52 -20.21 -14.16
N LEU A 26 -5.38 -19.89 -15.12
CA LEU A 26 -5.04 -19.93 -16.56
C LEU A 26 -3.79 -19.04 -16.79
N PHE A 27 -2.81 -19.55 -17.56
CA PHE A 27 -1.55 -18.87 -17.90
C PHE A 27 -0.41 -18.91 -16.83
N SER A 28 -0.08 -20.10 -16.31
CA SER A 28 1.20 -20.34 -15.56
C SER A 28 1.37 -19.57 -14.24
N PHE A 29 0.28 -19.12 -13.63
CA PHE A 29 0.32 -18.49 -12.32
C PHE A 29 -0.36 -19.38 -11.27
N ASP A 30 0.30 -19.57 -10.15
CA ASP A 30 -0.30 -20.22 -8.97
C ASP A 30 -0.67 -19.15 -7.94
N ARG A 31 -1.75 -19.42 -7.20
CA ARG A 31 -2.18 -18.60 -6.09
C ARG A 31 -2.30 -19.47 -4.84
N TYR A 32 -1.75 -18.98 -3.74
CA TYR A 32 -1.93 -19.56 -2.43
C TYR A 32 -2.82 -18.63 -1.59
N GLU A 33 -3.90 -19.16 -1.06
CA GLU A 33 -4.84 -18.47 -0.18
C GLU A 33 -4.70 -19.01 1.23
N TYR A 34 -4.48 -18.12 2.18
CA TYR A 34 -4.39 -18.43 3.61
C TYR A 34 -5.70 -18.04 4.27
N ILE A 35 -6.41 -19.03 4.83
CA ILE A 35 -7.78 -18.88 5.34
C ILE A 35 -7.75 -19.12 6.84
N ASN A 36 -8.26 -18.16 7.62
CA ASN A 36 -8.32 -18.26 9.07
C ASN A 36 -9.49 -19.14 9.56
N SER A 37 -9.59 -19.33 10.88
CA SER A 37 -10.64 -20.11 11.53
C SER A 37 -12.07 -19.59 11.31
N LYS A 38 -12.23 -18.33 10.89
CA LYS A 38 -13.52 -17.72 10.52
C LYS A 38 -13.85 -17.88 9.04
N ASN A 39 -13.09 -18.70 8.30
CA ASN A 39 -13.22 -18.90 6.86
C ASN A 39 -13.00 -17.61 6.02
N LEU A 40 -12.20 -16.67 6.51
CA LEU A 40 -11.83 -15.44 5.82
C LEU A 40 -10.41 -15.57 5.24
N ILE A 41 -10.20 -15.11 4.01
CA ILE A 41 -8.87 -15.03 3.40
C ILE A 41 -8.12 -13.88 4.08
N VAL A 42 -7.01 -14.18 4.75
CA VAL A 42 -6.18 -13.18 5.44
C VAL A 42 -4.91 -12.83 4.66
N ARG A 43 -4.49 -13.73 3.75
CA ARG A 43 -3.36 -13.52 2.86
C ARG A 43 -3.58 -14.24 1.53
N GLU A 44 -3.11 -13.65 0.45
CA GLU A 44 -2.95 -14.29 -0.85
C GLU A 44 -1.56 -14.03 -1.38
N ASP A 45 -0.88 -15.06 -1.87
CA ASP A 45 0.39 -14.94 -2.57
C ASP A 45 0.19 -15.41 -4.02
N GLU A 46 0.78 -14.68 -4.95
CA GLU A 46 0.72 -14.95 -6.37
C GLU A 46 2.14 -15.21 -6.90
N PHE A 47 2.32 -16.34 -7.59
CA PHE A 47 3.62 -16.81 -8.08
C PHE A 47 3.56 -17.08 -9.57
N CYS A 48 4.70 -16.91 -10.24
CA CYS A 48 4.99 -17.54 -11.55
C CYS A 48 6.16 -18.52 -11.40
N TYR A 49 6.47 -19.19 -12.49
CA TYR A 49 7.55 -20.18 -12.54
C TYR A 49 8.60 -19.76 -13.55
N GLU A 50 9.87 -19.85 -13.17
CA GLU A 50 11.02 -19.79 -14.05
C GLU A 50 11.77 -21.12 -13.94
N GLY A 51 11.61 -21.99 -14.95
CA GLY A 51 12.07 -23.38 -14.85
C GLY A 51 11.29 -24.13 -13.76
N ASN A 52 11.98 -24.59 -12.72
CA ASN A 52 11.40 -25.29 -11.55
C ASN A 52 11.26 -24.40 -10.32
N GLU A 53 11.64 -23.13 -10.40
CA GLU A 53 11.61 -22.21 -9.26
C GLU A 53 10.31 -21.40 -9.22
N GLU A 54 9.71 -21.32 -8.03
CA GLU A 54 8.56 -20.43 -7.78
C GLU A 54 9.08 -19.02 -7.52
N ILE A 55 8.60 -18.04 -8.31
CA ILE A 55 8.92 -16.61 -8.16
C ILE A 55 7.68 -15.89 -7.67
N ILE A 56 7.78 -15.26 -6.50
CA ILE A 56 6.71 -14.44 -5.94
C ILE A 56 6.54 -13.16 -6.77
N LEU A 57 5.30 -12.88 -7.17
CA LEU A 57 4.93 -11.67 -7.91
C LEU A 57 4.27 -10.64 -7.02
N SER A 58 3.37 -11.09 -6.16
CA SER A 58 2.66 -10.21 -5.25
C SER A 58 2.15 -10.93 -4.01
N THR A 59 1.98 -10.16 -2.95
CA THR A 59 1.29 -10.59 -1.71
C THR A 59 0.17 -9.60 -1.40
N ARG A 60 -1.03 -10.13 -1.08
CA ARG A 60 -2.14 -9.36 -0.55
C ARG A 60 -2.40 -9.76 0.89
N LEU A 61 -2.48 -8.78 1.77
CA LEU A 61 -2.78 -8.95 3.19
C LEU A 61 -4.12 -8.29 3.47
N TYR A 62 -5.04 -9.04 4.08
CA TYR A 62 -6.40 -8.58 4.34
C TYR A 62 -6.64 -8.36 5.83
N LYS A 63 -7.29 -7.25 6.16
CA LYS A 63 -7.84 -6.97 7.48
C LYS A 63 -9.32 -6.66 7.34
N TYR A 64 -10.12 -7.33 8.13
CA TYR A 64 -11.57 -7.15 8.18
C TYR A 64 -11.96 -6.39 9.46
N ASP A 65 -12.79 -5.37 9.31
CA ASP A 65 -13.35 -4.58 10.39
C ASP A 65 -14.84 -4.36 10.11
N ASN A 66 -15.68 -5.14 10.82
CA ASN A 66 -17.13 -5.16 10.65
C ASN A 66 -17.56 -5.24 9.17
N GLU A 67 -18.01 -4.13 8.58
CA GLU A 67 -18.51 -4.05 7.21
C GLU A 67 -17.42 -3.72 6.18
N ASN A 68 -16.20 -3.39 6.64
CA ASN A 68 -15.11 -2.99 5.77
C ASN A 68 -14.01 -4.04 5.72
N PHE A 69 -13.37 -4.15 4.58
CA PHE A 69 -12.08 -4.82 4.49
C PHE A 69 -11.02 -3.86 3.97
N TYR A 70 -9.81 -4.03 4.47
CA TYR A 70 -8.62 -3.32 4.03
C TYR A 70 -7.66 -4.32 3.43
N CYS A 71 -7.02 -3.97 2.33
CA CYS A 71 -6.03 -4.79 1.67
C CYS A 71 -4.72 -4.00 1.53
N LYS A 72 -3.63 -4.55 2.04
CA LYS A 72 -2.28 -4.13 1.68
C LYS A 72 -1.80 -5.04 0.56
N HIS A 73 -1.64 -4.50 -0.64
CA HIS A 73 -1.12 -5.23 -1.80
C HIS A 73 0.34 -4.84 -2.01
N ILE A 74 1.23 -5.82 -2.00
CA ILE A 74 2.66 -5.68 -2.21
C ILE A 74 2.99 -6.35 -3.53
N TYR A 75 3.58 -5.62 -4.46
CA TYR A 75 4.17 -6.12 -5.68
C TYR A 75 5.68 -6.17 -5.49
N TYR A 76 6.34 -7.16 -6.07
CA TYR A 76 7.79 -7.32 -5.96
C TYR A 76 8.46 -7.07 -7.32
N PHE A 77 9.74 -6.68 -7.30
CA PHE A 77 10.56 -6.78 -8.49
C PHE A 77 10.76 -8.25 -8.85
N PHE A 78 10.70 -8.56 -10.13
CA PHE A 78 10.78 -9.92 -10.62
C PHE A 78 12.03 -10.65 -10.12
N GLY A 79 11.86 -11.87 -9.61
CA GLY A 79 12.95 -12.69 -9.08
C GLY A 79 13.55 -12.19 -7.76
N THR A 80 12.90 -11.26 -7.07
CA THR A 80 13.38 -10.71 -5.79
C THR A 80 12.30 -10.73 -4.72
N SER A 81 12.70 -10.50 -3.46
CA SER A 81 11.79 -10.20 -2.36
C SER A 81 11.68 -8.69 -2.08
N THR A 82 12.28 -7.85 -2.94
CA THR A 82 12.25 -6.39 -2.79
C THR A 82 10.92 -5.85 -3.30
N PRO A 83 10.12 -5.16 -2.50
CA PRO A 83 8.90 -4.52 -2.95
C PRO A 83 9.20 -3.48 -4.04
N SER A 84 8.42 -3.50 -5.12
CA SER A 84 8.41 -2.44 -6.14
C SER A 84 7.30 -1.43 -5.86
N ILE A 85 6.11 -1.93 -5.46
CA ILE A 85 4.95 -1.11 -5.13
C ILE A 85 4.27 -1.68 -3.90
N ILE A 86 3.85 -0.80 -2.98
CA ILE A 86 2.91 -1.13 -1.90
C ILE A 86 1.69 -0.25 -2.08
N GLN A 87 0.51 -0.87 -2.15
CA GLN A 87 -0.76 -0.19 -2.33
C GLN A 87 -1.74 -0.58 -1.24
N TYR A 88 -2.38 0.41 -0.64
CA TYR A 88 -3.47 0.21 0.33
C TYR A 88 -4.80 0.45 -0.35
N LYS A 89 -5.73 -0.47 -0.13
CA LYS A 89 -7.07 -0.44 -0.69
C LYS A 89 -8.10 -0.71 0.40
N GLN A 90 -9.26 -0.13 0.23
CA GLN A 90 -10.46 -0.42 1.02
C GLN A 90 -11.55 -0.87 0.06
N ASN A 91 -12.46 -1.73 0.47
CA ASN A 91 -13.62 -2.22 -0.28
C ASN A 91 -13.54 -2.03 -1.80
N ASN A 92 -14.01 -2.96 -2.60
CA ASN A 92 -14.11 -2.82 -4.07
C ASN A 92 -12.87 -2.24 -4.79
N ASN A 93 -11.65 -2.52 -4.30
CA ASN A 93 -10.39 -2.02 -4.87
C ASN A 93 -10.19 -0.49 -4.81
N CYS A 94 -10.91 0.22 -3.98
CA CYS A 94 -10.73 1.65 -3.79
C CYS A 94 -9.36 1.93 -3.15
N VAL A 95 -8.48 2.67 -3.83
CA VAL A 95 -7.20 3.12 -3.26
C VAL A 95 -7.50 4.15 -2.19
N HIS A 96 -7.18 3.79 -0.95
CA HIS A 96 -7.57 4.56 0.23
C HIS A 96 -6.67 4.22 1.42
N ASN A 97 -6.13 5.24 2.06
CA ASN A 97 -5.48 5.11 3.36
C ASN A 97 -5.62 6.42 4.15
N PRO A 98 -6.51 6.50 5.14
CA PRO A 98 -6.72 7.72 5.91
C PRO A 98 -5.60 7.99 6.93
N PHE A 99 -4.66 7.04 7.13
CA PHE A 99 -3.62 7.11 8.16
C PHE A 99 -2.21 7.33 7.61
N GLY A 100 -2.08 7.48 6.27
CA GLY A 100 -0.79 7.65 5.63
C GLY A 100 -0.85 7.52 4.11
N PRO A 101 0.28 7.33 3.43
CA PRO A 101 0.29 7.13 1.99
C PRO A 101 -0.45 5.85 1.61
N ALA A 102 -1.27 5.93 0.56
CA ALA A 102 -2.00 4.80 0.02
C ALA A 102 -1.24 4.07 -1.09
N LEU A 103 -0.22 4.71 -1.69
CA LEU A 103 0.67 4.14 -2.68
C LEU A 103 2.10 4.54 -2.38
N LEU A 104 2.99 3.54 -2.32
CA LEU A 104 4.44 3.72 -2.19
C LEU A 104 5.11 3.00 -3.36
N GLU A 105 6.04 3.67 -4.00
CA GLU A 105 6.83 3.15 -5.12
C GLU A 105 8.31 3.13 -4.73
N PHE A 106 8.99 2.01 -4.99
CA PHE A 106 10.39 1.80 -4.61
C PHE A 106 11.24 1.51 -5.85
N ASP A 107 12.54 1.67 -5.73
CA ASP A 107 13.47 1.17 -6.74
C ASP A 107 13.90 -0.27 -6.44
N GLU A 108 14.71 -0.83 -7.33
CA GLU A 108 15.24 -2.20 -7.25
C GLU A 108 16.12 -2.46 -6.00
N HIS A 109 16.64 -1.42 -5.39
CA HIS A 109 17.43 -1.48 -4.14
C HIS A 109 16.57 -1.31 -2.89
N GLY A 110 15.24 -1.09 -3.05
CA GLY A 110 14.30 -0.89 -1.96
C GLY A 110 14.24 0.54 -1.43
N ALA A 111 14.90 1.51 -2.10
CA ALA A 111 14.80 2.91 -1.72
C ALA A 111 13.45 3.49 -2.18
N LEU A 112 12.81 4.27 -1.31
CA LEU A 112 11.55 4.93 -1.61
C LEU A 112 11.75 5.97 -2.71
N ARG A 113 10.92 5.92 -3.76
CA ARG A 113 10.94 6.85 -4.89
C ARG A 113 9.75 7.79 -4.90
N LYS A 114 8.60 7.30 -4.43
CA LYS A 114 7.39 8.13 -4.43
C LYS A 114 6.41 7.67 -3.35
N CYS A 115 5.79 8.65 -2.68
CA CYS A 115 4.61 8.46 -1.84
C CYS A 115 3.42 9.17 -2.47
N SER A 116 2.24 8.55 -2.38
CA SER A 116 1.01 9.19 -2.83
C SER A 116 -0.11 8.92 -1.82
N TYR A 117 -0.81 10.00 -1.46
CA TYR A 117 -1.91 9.98 -0.49
C TYR A 117 -3.23 10.01 -1.26
N PHE A 118 -4.08 9.04 -0.97
CA PHE A 118 -5.38 8.89 -1.61
C PHE A 118 -6.48 8.71 -0.58
N ILE A 119 -7.58 9.39 -0.83
CA ILE A 119 -8.87 9.14 -0.20
C ILE A 119 -9.87 8.83 -1.32
N ASN A 120 -10.47 7.64 -1.31
CA ASN A 120 -11.48 7.20 -2.28
C ASN A 120 -11.04 7.37 -3.76
N ASN A 121 -9.83 6.87 -4.10
CA ASN A 121 -9.22 6.99 -5.42
C ASN A 121 -8.83 8.41 -5.86
N LEU A 122 -8.96 9.41 -5.02
CA LEU A 122 -8.58 10.78 -5.32
C LEU A 122 -7.32 11.16 -4.54
N TYR A 123 -6.35 11.80 -5.18
CA TYR A 123 -5.24 12.43 -4.46
C TYR A 123 -5.78 13.42 -3.44
N HIS A 124 -5.44 13.21 -2.18
CA HIS A 124 -5.93 14.04 -1.10
C HIS A 124 -5.00 14.00 0.10
N ARG A 125 -4.60 15.17 0.58
CA ARG A 125 -3.94 15.35 1.87
C ARG A 125 -4.11 16.79 2.34
N LEU A 126 -4.48 16.99 3.62
CA LEU A 126 -4.71 18.32 4.20
C LEU A 126 -3.49 18.88 4.93
N ASP A 127 -2.65 18.00 5.49
CA ASP A 127 -1.51 18.33 6.34
C ASP A 127 -0.16 18.31 5.60
N GLY A 128 -0.17 18.27 4.26
CA GLY A 128 1.04 18.22 3.46
C GLY A 128 0.78 17.91 1.98
N PRO A 129 1.85 17.68 1.19
CA PRO A 129 1.72 17.29 -0.19
C PRO A 129 1.06 15.92 -0.33
N ALA A 130 0.16 15.78 -1.32
CA ALA A 130 -0.51 14.52 -1.62
C ALA A 130 0.34 13.59 -2.50
N ILE A 131 1.38 14.13 -3.15
CA ILE A 131 2.39 13.37 -3.89
C ILE A 131 3.75 13.91 -3.50
N GLU A 132 4.65 13.00 -3.15
CA GLU A 132 6.03 13.28 -2.76
C GLU A 132 6.97 12.40 -3.58
N TRP A 133 8.01 12.99 -4.21
CA TRP A 133 9.04 12.27 -4.93
C TRP A 133 10.37 12.35 -4.19
N TYR A 134 11.06 11.23 -4.14
CA TYR A 134 12.29 11.07 -3.39
C TYR A 134 13.45 10.62 -4.28
N LYS A 135 14.65 11.07 -3.96
CA LYS A 135 15.92 10.59 -4.49
C LYS A 135 16.94 10.61 -3.36
N ASP A 136 17.63 9.48 -3.16
CA ASP A 136 18.66 9.32 -2.11
C ASP A 136 18.13 9.77 -0.73
N ASP A 137 16.91 9.28 -0.38
CA ASP A 137 16.16 9.59 0.84
C ASP A 137 15.82 11.09 1.05
N ARG A 138 15.96 11.90 0.01
CA ARG A 138 15.62 13.32 0.06
C ARG A 138 14.39 13.60 -0.77
N LEU A 139 13.48 14.40 -0.24
CA LEU A 139 12.36 14.95 -1.01
C LEU A 139 12.91 15.88 -2.10
N ILE A 140 12.62 15.55 -3.36
CA ILE A 140 13.09 16.33 -4.53
C ILE A 140 11.98 17.09 -5.23
N ASP A 141 10.74 16.63 -5.09
CA ASP A 141 9.56 17.28 -5.66
C ASP A 141 8.32 16.90 -4.88
N CYS A 142 7.30 17.76 -4.92
CA CYS A 142 6.01 17.46 -4.30
C CYS A 142 4.85 18.15 -5.03
N SER A 143 3.64 17.64 -4.82
CA SER A 143 2.41 18.23 -5.35
C SER A 143 1.27 18.12 -4.37
N TYR A 144 0.50 19.19 -4.24
CA TYR A 144 -0.62 19.31 -3.32
C TYR A 144 -1.93 19.07 -4.04
N TYR A 145 -2.79 18.25 -3.44
CA TYR A 145 -4.11 17.93 -3.96
C TYR A 145 -5.14 17.83 -2.84
N ILE A 146 -6.31 18.37 -3.08
CA ILE A 146 -7.49 18.20 -2.23
C ILE A 146 -8.62 17.66 -3.11
N ASN A 147 -9.15 16.48 -2.77
CA ASN A 147 -10.22 15.80 -3.51
C ASN A 147 -9.94 15.72 -5.03
N GLY A 148 -8.71 15.33 -5.38
CA GLY A 148 -8.26 15.16 -6.77
C GLY A 148 -7.93 16.46 -7.51
N LYS A 149 -8.16 17.64 -6.92
CA LYS A 149 -7.84 18.92 -7.53
C LYS A 149 -6.46 19.38 -7.10
N LYS A 150 -5.58 19.69 -8.06
CA LYS A 150 -4.25 20.22 -7.78
C LYS A 150 -4.37 21.64 -7.19
N ILE A 151 -3.70 21.86 -6.08
CA ILE A 151 -3.59 23.17 -5.43
C ILE A 151 -2.33 23.85 -5.95
N LYS A 152 -2.44 25.11 -6.34
CA LYS A 152 -1.28 25.91 -6.74
C LYS A 152 -0.47 26.28 -5.49
N ASP A 153 0.86 26.36 -5.65
CA ASP A 153 1.81 26.61 -4.56
C ASP A 153 1.51 27.89 -3.75
N GLU A 154 0.95 28.91 -4.39
CA GLU A 154 0.51 30.19 -3.76
C GLU A 154 -0.56 30.01 -2.67
N PHE A 155 -1.37 28.93 -2.74
CA PHE A 155 -2.42 28.64 -1.74
C PHE A 155 -1.94 27.72 -0.61
N VAL A 156 -0.81 27.04 -0.79
CA VAL A 156 -0.26 26.10 0.21
C VAL A 156 0.21 26.86 1.44
N ILE A 157 0.82 28.05 1.27
CA ILE A 157 1.30 28.89 2.35
C ILE A 157 0.14 29.34 3.24
N ALA A 158 -1.00 29.69 2.67
CA ALA A 158 -2.18 30.12 3.41
C ALA A 158 -2.82 29.01 4.26
N ILE A 159 -2.76 27.75 3.80
CA ILE A 159 -3.32 26.61 4.56
C ILE A 159 -2.42 26.23 5.74
N ILE A 160 -1.10 26.34 5.58
CA ILE A 160 -0.13 26.03 6.65
C ILE A 160 -0.16 27.10 7.75
N ASP A 161 -0.36 28.37 7.40
CA ASP A 161 -0.42 29.46 8.37
C ASP A 161 -1.70 29.41 9.24
N VAL A 162 -2.84 29.04 8.65
CA VAL A 162 -4.11 28.91 9.43
C VAL A 162 -4.05 27.76 10.42
N SER A 163 -3.29 26.70 10.17
CA SER A 163 -3.16 25.56 11.08
C SER A 163 -2.23 25.80 12.28
N LYS A 164 -1.53 26.94 12.32
CA LYS A 164 -0.62 27.31 13.42
C LYS A 164 -1.25 28.25 14.47
N ASP A 165 -2.39 28.83 14.13
CA ASP A 165 -3.07 29.79 15.01
C ASP A 165 -4.09 29.13 15.96
N ASP A 166 -4.27 27.80 15.89
CA ASP A 166 -5.21 27.00 16.70
C ASP A 166 -4.52 26.12 17.76
N GLU A 167 -3.25 26.38 18.13
CA GLU A 167 -2.56 25.74 19.27
C GLU A 167 -2.39 26.65 20.49
#